data_7227f2b553d9635041d45e2104dbb2c5
#
_entry.id   7227f2b553d9635041d45e2104dbb2c5
#
_cell.length_a   1.000
_cell.length_b   1.000
_cell.length_c   1.000
_cell.angle_alpha   90.00
_cell.angle_beta   90.00
_cell.angle_gamma   90.00
#
_symmetry.space_group_name_H-M   'P 1'
#
loop_
_entity.id
_entity.type
_entity.pdbx_description
1 polymer ?
#
loop_
_entity_poly.entity_id
_entity_poly.type
_entity_poly.pdbx_seq_one_letter_code
_entity_poly.pdbx_strand_id
1 'polypeptide(L)'
;MSATYESAVNNLLALGHELASSRKFDLVHMRRLAEALGNPQRRLQSVLIAGTNGKGSTAATLASIVQTAGYRTGLYTSPHLLRVNERIQINQEPISDAEFAVIYDRVERCAHELVERGELPWHPSFFEMLTAMAFEYFASAGIELAVLEVGLGGRLDATNIVDPLISVITDIDFDHQNFLGNTLPEIAREKAGILRPKGTVVLLPQHPIVNETLGKEIMSRDARAVSAVKHMPSLTPAADDLASHNAVSQNQFTLAVMGKEIKVDFPLPGRHQLRNLALAVTTAEELNKFGFHISAEDIEQGIHSTSWPARFQVIPAADGIPEVVVDVAHNPAGAWALRSALSTFYEGRSLTFVFGAMRDKAITEIADIIFPLADRVIATHAENPRAASSQQIAEMGAHAQTEILQASNVQEALERACTLAGPRGVIVITGSIYIVGEALGILARKPVRQGA
;
A
#
# COMPACT_ATOMS: atom_id res chain seq x y z
N MET A 1 -18.27 -8.04 -29.10
CA MET A 1 -17.86 -6.62 -28.95
C MET A 1 -16.80 -6.62 -27.87
N SER A 2 -15.69 -5.94 -28.07
CA SER A 2 -14.68 -5.79 -26.98
C SER A 2 -15.27 -4.92 -25.87
N ALA A 3 -14.95 -5.24 -24.62
CA ALA A 3 -15.41 -4.44 -23.47
C ALA A 3 -14.87 -3.01 -23.57
N THR A 4 -15.66 -2.02 -23.12
CA THR A 4 -15.14 -0.71 -22.78
C THR A 4 -14.50 -0.78 -21.40
N TYR A 5 -13.65 0.19 -21.05
CA TYR A 5 -13.05 0.27 -19.71
C TYR A 5 -14.14 0.26 -18.61
N GLU A 6 -15.16 1.09 -18.74
CA GLU A 6 -16.25 1.16 -17.77
C GLU A 6 -16.98 -0.20 -17.61
N SER A 7 -17.24 -0.90 -18.73
CA SER A 7 -17.87 -2.22 -18.65
C SER A 7 -16.95 -3.26 -18.00
N ALA A 8 -15.65 -3.22 -18.29
CA ALA A 8 -14.67 -4.12 -17.67
C ALA A 8 -14.59 -3.89 -16.16
N VAL A 9 -14.52 -2.63 -15.71
CA VAL A 9 -14.50 -2.28 -14.28
C VAL A 9 -15.79 -2.70 -13.58
N ASN A 10 -16.96 -2.42 -14.18
CA ASN A 10 -18.24 -2.80 -13.60
C ASN A 10 -18.39 -4.33 -13.46
N ASN A 11 -17.97 -5.09 -14.47
CA ASN A 11 -17.98 -6.54 -14.41
C ASN A 11 -17.05 -7.08 -13.34
N LEU A 12 -15.83 -6.52 -13.22
CA LEU A 12 -14.91 -6.89 -12.16
C LEU A 12 -15.50 -6.61 -10.78
N LEU A 13 -16.08 -5.43 -10.56
CA LEU A 13 -16.71 -5.07 -9.28
C LEU A 13 -17.91 -5.98 -8.95
N ALA A 14 -18.64 -6.45 -9.95
CA ALA A 14 -19.74 -7.41 -9.78
C ALA A 14 -19.29 -8.80 -9.29
N LEU A 15 -18.00 -9.17 -9.46
CA LEU A 15 -17.42 -10.39 -8.88
C LEU A 15 -17.29 -10.33 -7.35
N GLY A 16 -17.59 -9.20 -6.75
CA GLY A 16 -17.50 -8.93 -5.30
C GLY A 16 -16.16 -8.33 -4.91
N HIS A 17 -16.15 -7.77 -3.69
CA HIS A 17 -14.92 -7.21 -3.13
C HIS A 17 -13.94 -8.30 -2.70
N GLU A 18 -12.65 -7.96 -2.62
CA GLU A 18 -11.52 -8.85 -2.30
C GLU A 18 -11.76 -9.80 -1.11
N LEU A 19 -12.55 -9.37 -0.12
CA LEU A 19 -12.80 -10.10 1.12
C LEU A 19 -14.25 -10.62 1.26
N ALA A 20 -15.07 -10.51 0.21
CA ALA A 20 -16.50 -10.83 0.31
C ALA A 20 -16.83 -12.32 0.09
N SER A 21 -15.88 -13.15 -0.33
CA SER A 21 -16.16 -14.56 -0.59
C SER A 21 -16.01 -15.42 0.68
N SER A 22 -17.04 -16.16 1.03
CA SER A 22 -16.99 -17.29 1.99
C SER A 22 -16.18 -18.48 1.47
N ARG A 23 -15.51 -18.34 0.33
CA ARG A 23 -14.77 -19.39 -0.36
C ARG A 23 -13.39 -19.54 0.27
N LYS A 24 -12.92 -20.77 0.40
CA LYS A 24 -11.54 -21.03 0.85
C LYS A 24 -10.56 -20.47 -0.19
N PHE A 25 -9.62 -19.66 0.29
CA PHE A 25 -8.49 -19.26 -0.53
C PHE A 25 -7.67 -20.50 -0.90
N ASP A 26 -7.43 -20.72 -2.19
CA ASP A 26 -6.45 -21.67 -2.68
C ASP A 26 -5.82 -21.16 -3.98
N LEU A 27 -4.67 -21.73 -4.34
CA LEU A 27 -3.97 -21.31 -5.55
C LEU A 27 -4.36 -22.13 -6.79
N VAL A 28 -5.25 -23.10 -6.64
CA VAL A 28 -5.62 -23.99 -7.75
C VAL A 28 -6.31 -23.20 -8.86
N HIS A 29 -7.25 -22.34 -8.50
CA HIS A 29 -7.96 -21.48 -9.44
C HIS A 29 -7.01 -20.57 -10.20
N MET A 30 -6.16 -19.84 -9.46
CA MET A 30 -5.21 -18.92 -10.05
C MET A 30 -4.18 -19.63 -10.95
N ARG A 31 -3.71 -20.81 -10.55
CA ARG A 31 -2.80 -21.63 -11.38
C ARG A 31 -3.47 -22.13 -12.64
N ARG A 32 -4.74 -22.56 -12.55
CA ARG A 32 -5.48 -23.04 -13.71
C ARG A 32 -5.74 -21.92 -14.72
N LEU A 33 -6.14 -20.73 -14.22
CA LEU A 33 -6.30 -19.54 -15.07
C LEU A 33 -4.97 -19.15 -15.73
N ALA A 34 -3.90 -19.09 -14.98
CA ALA A 34 -2.57 -18.76 -15.49
C ALA A 34 -2.07 -19.79 -16.54
N GLU A 35 -2.34 -21.07 -16.34
CA GLU A 35 -2.02 -22.15 -17.30
C GLU A 35 -2.75 -21.94 -18.62
N ALA A 36 -4.05 -21.64 -18.57
CA ALA A 36 -4.86 -21.39 -19.76
C ALA A 36 -4.43 -20.12 -20.51
N LEU A 37 -3.87 -19.13 -19.80
CA LEU A 37 -3.24 -17.92 -20.36
C LEU A 37 -1.81 -18.17 -20.89
N GLY A 38 -1.28 -19.41 -20.81
CA GLY A 38 0.07 -19.75 -21.25
C GLY A 38 1.16 -19.42 -20.23
N ASN A 39 0.82 -19.42 -18.94
CA ASN A 39 1.71 -19.17 -17.80
C ASN A 39 2.49 -17.85 -17.90
N PRO A 40 1.83 -16.68 -18.06
CA PRO A 40 2.52 -15.40 -18.19
C PRO A 40 3.45 -15.09 -17.01
N GLN A 41 3.08 -15.49 -15.77
CA GLN A 41 3.88 -15.30 -14.57
C GLN A 41 5.26 -15.97 -14.61
N ARG A 42 5.43 -17.05 -15.39
CA ARG A 42 6.72 -17.76 -15.52
C ARG A 42 7.72 -17.02 -16.41
N ARG A 43 7.26 -16.03 -17.16
CA ARG A 43 8.11 -15.18 -18.02
C ARG A 43 8.63 -13.95 -17.29
N LEU A 44 8.21 -13.73 -16.03
CA LEU A 44 8.54 -12.55 -15.25
C LEU A 44 9.65 -12.87 -14.24
N GLN A 45 10.72 -12.10 -14.25
CA GLN A 45 11.54 -11.96 -13.05
C GLN A 45 10.78 -11.11 -12.04
N SER A 46 10.77 -11.50 -10.78
CA SER A 46 9.91 -10.80 -9.81
C SER A 46 10.51 -10.68 -8.42
N VAL A 47 10.07 -9.65 -7.71
CA VAL A 47 10.18 -9.50 -6.25
C VAL A 47 8.78 -9.56 -5.68
N LEU A 48 8.56 -10.41 -4.67
CA LEU A 48 7.26 -10.56 -4.02
C LEU A 48 7.31 -10.03 -2.59
N ILE A 49 6.39 -9.11 -2.25
CA ILE A 49 6.42 -8.35 -1.00
C ILE A 49 5.17 -8.66 -0.17
N ALA A 50 5.36 -9.26 1.02
CA ALA A 50 4.30 -9.50 2.00
C ALA A 50 4.57 -8.75 3.31
N GLY A 51 3.53 -8.55 4.11
CA GLY A 51 3.57 -7.87 5.40
C GLY A 51 2.19 -7.36 5.79
N THR A 52 2.06 -6.76 6.94
CA THR A 52 0.84 -6.05 7.34
C THR A 52 0.89 -4.62 6.84
N ASN A 53 1.85 -3.85 7.27
CA ASN A 53 2.05 -2.45 6.89
C ASN A 53 3.32 -2.28 6.06
N GLY A 54 3.37 -1.24 5.20
CA GLY A 54 4.56 -0.86 4.45
C GLY A 54 4.77 -1.55 3.10
N LYS A 55 3.96 -2.55 2.72
CA LYS A 55 4.10 -3.28 1.45
C LYS A 55 4.15 -2.36 0.24
N GLY A 56 3.11 -1.55 0.04
CA GLY A 56 3.00 -0.65 -1.11
C GLY A 56 4.10 0.41 -1.14
N SER A 57 4.47 1.01 0.02
CA SER A 57 5.58 1.98 0.09
C SER A 57 6.92 1.34 -0.28
N THR A 58 7.20 0.12 0.23
CA THR A 58 8.41 -0.64 -0.14
C THR A 58 8.42 -0.99 -1.62
N ALA A 59 7.26 -1.42 -2.16
CA ALA A 59 7.11 -1.78 -3.57
C ALA A 59 7.32 -0.57 -4.49
N ALA A 60 6.69 0.57 -4.19
CA ALA A 60 6.83 1.79 -4.97
C ALA A 60 8.27 2.33 -4.96
N THR A 61 8.92 2.34 -3.79
CA THR A 61 10.33 2.78 -3.68
C THR A 61 11.25 1.86 -4.46
N LEU A 62 11.09 0.54 -4.33
CA LEU A 62 11.89 -0.42 -5.10
C LEU A 62 11.67 -0.28 -6.61
N ALA A 63 10.41 -0.15 -7.05
CA ALA A 63 10.08 0.03 -8.46
C ALA A 63 10.69 1.32 -9.02
N SER A 64 10.68 2.42 -8.25
CA SER A 64 11.32 3.68 -8.63
C SER A 64 12.84 3.53 -8.79
N ILE A 65 13.51 2.84 -7.86
CA ILE A 65 14.96 2.57 -7.94
C ILE A 65 15.30 1.75 -9.19
N VAL A 66 14.57 0.67 -9.43
CA VAL A 66 14.84 -0.24 -10.56
C VAL A 66 14.57 0.46 -11.91
N GLN A 67 13.52 1.27 -11.98
CA GLN A 67 13.23 2.10 -13.16
C GLN A 67 14.35 3.12 -13.40
N THR A 68 14.84 3.77 -12.35
CA THR A 68 15.95 4.76 -12.46
C THR A 68 17.23 4.12 -12.97
N ALA A 69 17.48 2.86 -12.62
CA ALA A 69 18.58 2.08 -13.16
C ALA A 69 18.39 1.64 -14.64
N GLY A 70 17.31 2.10 -15.28
CA GLY A 70 17.04 1.88 -16.72
C GLY A 70 16.22 0.63 -17.04
N TYR A 71 15.76 -0.14 -16.04
CA TYR A 71 14.96 -1.36 -16.28
C TYR A 71 13.49 -1.05 -16.46
N ARG A 72 12.86 -1.71 -17.42
CA ARG A 72 11.40 -1.64 -17.60
C ARG A 72 10.72 -2.41 -16.49
N THR A 73 10.13 -1.68 -15.55
CA THR A 73 9.66 -2.21 -14.27
C THR A 73 8.15 -2.23 -14.20
N GLY A 74 7.57 -3.40 -13.92
CA GLY A 74 6.16 -3.56 -13.58
C GLY A 74 5.94 -3.43 -12.08
N LEU A 75 4.88 -2.72 -11.68
CA LEU A 75 4.45 -2.59 -10.28
C LEU A 75 2.99 -3.03 -10.16
N TYR A 76 2.74 -4.04 -9.31
CA TYR A 76 1.40 -4.49 -8.96
C TYR A 76 1.14 -4.25 -7.47
N THR A 77 0.08 -3.49 -7.16
CA THR A 77 -0.25 -3.09 -5.80
C THR A 77 -1.74 -3.21 -5.51
N SER A 78 -2.11 -3.22 -4.23
CA SER A 78 -3.51 -3.26 -3.78
C SER A 78 -3.68 -2.67 -2.37
N PRO A 79 -4.85 -2.05 -2.11
CA PRO A 79 -5.88 -1.64 -3.07
C PRO A 79 -5.50 -0.33 -3.81
N HIS A 80 -6.35 0.16 -4.72
CA HIS A 80 -6.22 1.47 -5.38
C HIS A 80 -6.86 2.59 -4.54
N LEU A 81 -6.47 3.84 -4.83
CA LEU A 81 -7.07 5.03 -4.24
C LEU A 81 -8.33 5.48 -4.98
N LEU A 82 -8.20 5.75 -6.27
CA LEU A 82 -9.26 6.32 -7.11
C LEU A 82 -9.67 5.38 -8.24
N ARG A 83 -8.71 4.81 -8.95
CA ARG A 83 -8.94 4.03 -10.16
C ARG A 83 -8.26 2.67 -10.11
N VAL A 84 -8.97 1.67 -10.59
CA VAL A 84 -8.46 0.28 -10.64
C VAL A 84 -7.14 0.16 -11.42
N ASN A 85 -6.92 1.03 -12.42
CA ASN A 85 -5.67 1.10 -13.21
C ASN A 85 -4.42 1.30 -12.35
N GLU A 86 -4.54 2.01 -11.22
CA GLU A 86 -3.42 2.28 -10.30
C GLU A 86 -2.76 1.00 -9.79
N ARG A 87 -3.48 -0.13 -9.82
CA ARG A 87 -2.97 -1.43 -9.37
C ARG A 87 -1.95 -2.06 -10.30
N ILE A 88 -1.95 -1.67 -11.59
CA ILE A 88 -1.10 -2.24 -12.63
C ILE A 88 -0.36 -1.11 -13.32
N GLN A 89 0.94 -0.99 -13.04
CA GLN A 89 1.76 0.10 -13.56
C GLN A 89 2.99 -0.46 -14.28
N ILE A 90 3.45 0.26 -15.30
CA ILE A 90 4.77 0.05 -15.89
C ILE A 90 5.50 1.38 -15.85
N ASN A 91 6.70 1.40 -15.26
CA ASN A 91 7.51 2.61 -15.08
C ASN A 91 6.72 3.75 -14.42
N GLN A 92 6.00 3.42 -13.32
CA GLN A 92 5.13 4.32 -12.55
C GLN A 92 3.92 4.88 -13.31
N GLU A 93 3.68 4.48 -14.56
CA GLU A 93 2.51 4.86 -15.33
C GLU A 93 1.44 3.77 -15.22
N PRO A 94 0.23 4.10 -14.74
CA PRO A 94 -0.87 3.14 -14.71
C PRO A 94 -1.25 2.66 -16.11
N ILE A 95 -1.68 1.41 -16.20
CA ILE A 95 -2.22 0.84 -17.44
C ILE A 95 -3.33 1.76 -18.01
N SER A 96 -3.29 2.03 -19.30
CA SER A 96 -4.31 2.86 -19.96
C SER A 96 -5.68 2.17 -19.99
N ASP A 97 -6.75 2.94 -20.10
CA ASP A 97 -8.12 2.42 -20.18
C ASP A 97 -8.30 1.43 -21.36
N ALA A 98 -7.67 1.74 -22.48
CA ALA A 98 -7.73 0.90 -23.68
C ALA A 98 -6.99 -0.43 -23.46
N GLU A 99 -5.77 -0.41 -22.92
CA GLU A 99 -5.02 -1.62 -22.61
C GLU A 99 -5.71 -2.46 -21.52
N PHE A 100 -6.25 -1.80 -20.49
CA PHE A 100 -7.00 -2.47 -19.42
C PHE A 100 -8.20 -3.25 -20.02
N ALA A 101 -8.98 -2.64 -20.90
CA ALA A 101 -10.12 -3.29 -21.54
C ALA A 101 -9.70 -4.48 -22.41
N VAL A 102 -8.62 -4.34 -23.18
CA VAL A 102 -8.09 -5.43 -24.04
C VAL A 102 -7.59 -6.62 -23.20
N ILE A 103 -6.83 -6.34 -22.13
CA ILE A 103 -6.32 -7.39 -21.24
C ILE A 103 -7.48 -8.05 -20.47
N TYR A 104 -8.46 -7.25 -20.01
CA TYR A 104 -9.67 -7.78 -19.38
C TYR A 104 -10.39 -8.75 -20.29
N ASP A 105 -10.70 -8.37 -21.53
CA ASP A 105 -11.40 -9.22 -22.49
C ASP A 105 -10.69 -10.57 -22.73
N ARG A 106 -9.36 -10.54 -22.75
CA ARG A 106 -8.55 -11.75 -22.92
C ARG A 106 -8.66 -12.69 -21.72
N VAL A 107 -8.48 -12.13 -20.51
CA VAL A 107 -8.52 -12.91 -19.27
C VAL A 107 -9.93 -13.40 -18.97
N GLU A 108 -10.94 -12.56 -19.18
CA GLU A 108 -12.35 -12.89 -18.99
C GLU A 108 -12.79 -14.04 -19.88
N ARG A 109 -12.44 -13.99 -21.17
CA ARG A 109 -12.76 -15.07 -22.12
C ARG A 109 -12.15 -16.38 -21.67
N CYS A 110 -10.90 -16.36 -21.24
CA CYS A 110 -10.21 -17.55 -20.74
C CYS A 110 -10.86 -18.09 -19.46
N ALA A 111 -11.23 -17.23 -18.53
CA ALA A 111 -11.92 -17.60 -17.29
C ALA A 111 -13.29 -18.22 -17.57
N HIS A 112 -14.06 -17.61 -18.48
CA HIS A 112 -15.38 -18.08 -18.89
C HIS A 112 -15.30 -19.48 -19.55
N GLU A 113 -14.38 -19.69 -20.49
CA GLU A 113 -14.17 -20.99 -21.12
C GLU A 113 -13.80 -22.09 -20.12
N LEU A 114 -12.98 -21.78 -19.11
CA LEU A 114 -12.62 -22.73 -18.06
C LEU A 114 -13.82 -23.14 -17.20
N VAL A 115 -14.70 -22.20 -16.89
CA VAL A 115 -15.94 -22.48 -16.16
C VAL A 115 -16.91 -23.32 -17.01
N GLU A 116 -17.10 -22.97 -18.29
CA GLU A 116 -17.98 -23.72 -19.21
C GLU A 116 -17.51 -25.17 -19.42
N ARG A 117 -16.19 -25.40 -19.45
CA ARG A 117 -15.61 -26.75 -19.55
C ARG A 117 -15.62 -27.53 -18.24
N GLY A 118 -16.04 -26.89 -17.10
CA GLY A 118 -16.03 -27.49 -15.78
C GLY A 118 -14.61 -27.65 -15.20
N GLU A 119 -13.61 -26.96 -15.76
CA GLU A 119 -12.24 -26.97 -15.30
C GLU A 119 -12.01 -26.01 -14.12
N LEU A 120 -12.88 -25.00 -13.98
CA LEU A 120 -13.07 -24.21 -12.79
C LEU A 120 -14.52 -24.38 -12.30
N PRO A 121 -14.73 -24.63 -10.99
CA PRO A 121 -16.08 -24.81 -10.42
C PRO A 121 -16.88 -23.50 -10.33
N TRP A 122 -16.20 -22.34 -10.43
CA TRP A 122 -16.77 -20.99 -10.43
C TRP A 122 -15.79 -20.02 -11.07
N HIS A 123 -16.31 -18.83 -11.44
CA HIS A 123 -15.51 -17.74 -11.99
C HIS A 123 -14.46 -17.25 -10.99
N PRO A 124 -13.21 -16.91 -11.43
CA PRO A 124 -12.21 -16.31 -10.59
C PRO A 124 -12.70 -15.04 -9.89
N SER A 125 -12.20 -14.78 -8.70
CA SER A 125 -12.53 -13.60 -7.90
C SER A 125 -11.99 -12.32 -8.54
N PHE A 126 -12.48 -11.15 -8.06
CA PHE A 126 -11.97 -9.83 -8.45
C PHE A 126 -10.43 -9.75 -8.37
N PHE A 127 -9.85 -10.24 -7.26
CA PHE A 127 -8.40 -10.16 -7.06
C PHE A 127 -7.63 -11.14 -7.96
N GLU A 128 -8.14 -12.35 -8.17
CA GLU A 128 -7.54 -13.32 -9.09
C GLU A 128 -7.57 -12.82 -10.54
N MET A 129 -8.68 -12.21 -10.97
CA MET A 129 -8.79 -11.59 -12.29
C MET A 129 -7.76 -10.47 -12.48
N LEU A 130 -7.66 -9.52 -11.55
CA LEU A 130 -6.70 -8.43 -11.63
C LEU A 130 -5.24 -8.92 -11.59
N THR A 131 -4.96 -9.94 -10.78
CA THR A 131 -3.62 -10.54 -10.71
C THR A 131 -3.26 -11.22 -12.04
N ALA A 132 -4.20 -11.94 -12.67
CA ALA A 132 -4.00 -12.54 -13.98
C ALA A 132 -3.80 -11.47 -15.07
N MET A 133 -4.59 -10.39 -15.02
CA MET A 133 -4.45 -9.24 -15.92
C MET A 133 -3.07 -8.59 -15.78
N ALA A 134 -2.59 -8.41 -14.54
CA ALA A 134 -1.25 -7.86 -14.29
C ALA A 134 -0.15 -8.74 -14.89
N PHE A 135 -0.20 -10.05 -14.67
CA PHE A 135 0.78 -10.98 -15.24
C PHE A 135 0.76 -10.98 -16.77
N GLU A 136 -0.42 -10.98 -17.37
CA GLU A 136 -0.57 -10.97 -18.82
C GLU A 136 -0.07 -9.65 -19.42
N TYR A 137 -0.41 -8.51 -18.82
CA TYR A 137 0.05 -7.19 -19.24
C TYR A 137 1.57 -7.07 -19.15
N PHE A 138 2.15 -7.43 -18.02
CA PHE A 138 3.59 -7.39 -17.79
C PHE A 138 4.36 -8.29 -18.75
N ALA A 139 3.89 -9.51 -18.96
CA ALA A 139 4.52 -10.45 -19.88
C ALA A 139 4.42 -10.00 -21.34
N SER A 140 3.28 -9.41 -21.75
CA SER A 140 3.09 -8.89 -23.12
C SER A 140 3.89 -7.61 -23.37
N ALA A 141 4.07 -6.77 -22.36
CA ALA A 141 4.86 -5.56 -22.44
C ALA A 141 6.36 -5.80 -22.35
N GLY A 142 6.81 -7.03 -22.03
CA GLY A 142 8.24 -7.38 -21.95
C GLY A 142 8.96 -6.62 -20.82
N ILE A 143 8.34 -6.52 -19.63
CA ILE A 143 9.03 -5.93 -18.47
C ILE A 143 10.21 -6.81 -18.04
N GLU A 144 11.22 -6.19 -17.42
CA GLU A 144 12.43 -6.86 -16.97
C GLU A 144 12.33 -7.28 -15.51
N LEU A 145 11.61 -6.52 -14.69
CA LEU A 145 11.30 -6.88 -13.29
C LEU A 145 9.86 -6.55 -12.93
N ALA A 146 9.15 -7.48 -12.30
CA ALA A 146 7.86 -7.27 -11.66
C ALA A 146 8.05 -7.09 -10.16
N VAL A 147 7.65 -5.96 -9.59
CA VAL A 147 7.52 -5.74 -8.15
C VAL A 147 6.07 -6.00 -7.77
N LEU A 148 5.82 -7.05 -7.00
CA LEU A 148 4.48 -7.56 -6.72
C LEU A 148 4.15 -7.42 -5.24
N GLU A 149 3.12 -6.66 -4.91
CA GLU A 149 2.55 -6.58 -3.57
C GLU A 149 1.52 -7.69 -3.37
N VAL A 150 1.65 -8.45 -2.29
CA VAL A 150 0.66 -9.43 -1.82
C VAL A 150 -0.59 -8.70 -1.34
N GLY A 151 -1.77 -9.11 -1.81
CA GLY A 151 -3.04 -8.53 -1.39
C GLY A 151 -3.38 -8.89 0.06
N LEU A 152 -3.44 -10.20 0.37
CA LEU A 152 -3.80 -10.69 1.69
C LEU A 152 -2.97 -11.91 2.10
N GLY A 153 -2.39 -11.86 3.30
CA GLY A 153 -1.61 -12.96 3.85
C GLY A 153 -0.30 -13.15 3.10
N GLY A 154 -0.23 -14.16 2.27
CA GLY A 154 0.93 -14.52 1.45
C GLY A 154 0.81 -15.94 0.89
N ARG A 155 0.67 -16.95 1.75
CA ARG A 155 0.68 -18.38 1.38
C ARG A 155 -0.32 -18.73 0.29
N LEU A 156 -1.53 -18.21 0.37
CA LEU A 156 -2.64 -18.48 -0.55
C LEU A 156 -3.05 -17.25 -1.39
N ASP A 157 -2.20 -16.23 -1.41
CA ASP A 157 -2.45 -15.04 -2.23
C ASP A 157 -2.23 -15.33 -3.72
N ALA A 158 -3.09 -14.78 -4.57
CA ALA A 158 -3.06 -15.02 -6.02
C ALA A 158 -1.70 -14.63 -6.65
N THR A 159 -0.98 -13.66 -6.09
CA THR A 159 0.36 -13.28 -6.55
C THR A 159 1.40 -14.36 -6.27
N ASN A 160 1.15 -15.27 -5.32
CA ASN A 160 2.12 -16.27 -4.86
C ASN A 160 2.28 -17.49 -5.81
N ILE A 161 1.80 -17.38 -7.05
CA ILE A 161 2.07 -18.38 -8.11
C ILE A 161 3.36 -18.07 -8.91
N VAL A 162 4.01 -16.95 -8.66
CA VAL A 162 5.34 -16.62 -9.23
C VAL A 162 6.46 -17.39 -8.53
N ASP A 163 7.63 -17.41 -9.12
CA ASP A 163 8.89 -17.83 -8.47
C ASP A 163 9.80 -16.61 -8.32
N PRO A 164 9.70 -15.86 -7.19
CA PRO A 164 10.39 -14.59 -7.06
C PRO A 164 11.89 -14.78 -6.85
N LEU A 165 12.71 -13.88 -7.42
CA LEU A 165 14.15 -13.78 -7.14
C LEU A 165 14.39 -13.48 -5.65
N ILE A 166 13.57 -12.59 -5.10
CA ILE A 166 13.66 -12.14 -3.71
C ILE A 166 12.23 -12.03 -3.14
N SER A 167 12.04 -12.61 -1.95
CA SER A 167 10.88 -12.35 -1.11
C SER A 167 11.20 -11.24 -0.11
N VAL A 168 10.28 -10.30 0.10
CA VAL A 168 10.45 -9.23 1.09
C VAL A 168 9.35 -9.32 2.13
N ILE A 169 9.72 -9.30 3.42
CA ILE A 169 8.77 -9.26 4.52
C ILE A 169 8.85 -7.89 5.19
N THR A 170 7.78 -7.11 5.04
CA THR A 170 7.61 -5.83 5.74
C THR A 170 7.07 -6.05 7.17
N ASP A 171 6.72 -5.00 7.89
CA ASP A 171 6.27 -5.12 9.27
C ASP A 171 4.98 -5.97 9.39
N ILE A 172 4.98 -6.89 10.35
CA ILE A 172 3.88 -7.80 10.66
C ILE A 172 3.24 -7.34 11.97
N ASP A 173 1.92 -7.15 11.92
CA ASP A 173 1.09 -6.79 13.06
C ASP A 173 -0.32 -7.37 12.90
N PHE A 174 -1.19 -7.12 13.87
CA PHE A 174 -2.58 -7.55 13.82
C PHE A 174 -3.34 -6.79 12.73
N ASP A 175 -3.84 -7.52 11.77
CA ASP A 175 -4.81 -7.10 10.76
C ASP A 175 -5.45 -8.33 10.14
N HIS A 176 -6.67 -8.20 9.61
CA HIS A 176 -7.41 -9.27 8.94
C HIS A 176 -7.47 -10.59 9.74
N GLN A 177 -7.65 -10.51 11.06
CA GLN A 177 -7.60 -11.66 11.98
C GLN A 177 -8.60 -12.76 11.60
N ASN A 178 -9.76 -12.41 11.06
CA ASN A 178 -10.77 -13.37 10.58
C ASN A 178 -10.25 -14.30 9.47
N PHE A 179 -9.15 -13.94 8.79
CA PHE A 179 -8.60 -14.70 7.67
C PHE A 179 -7.21 -15.26 7.96
N LEU A 180 -6.38 -14.51 8.71
CA LEU A 180 -4.96 -14.82 8.88
C LEU A 180 -4.64 -15.46 10.24
N GLY A 181 -5.62 -15.48 11.16
CA GLY A 181 -5.44 -15.97 12.52
C GLY A 181 -5.44 -14.85 13.57
N ASN A 182 -5.57 -15.25 14.83
CA ASN A 182 -5.76 -14.35 15.97
C ASN A 182 -4.46 -14.07 16.74
N THR A 183 -3.34 -14.59 16.27
CA THR A 183 -2.03 -14.45 16.91
C THR A 183 -0.97 -14.00 15.91
N LEU A 184 0.03 -13.23 16.37
CA LEU A 184 1.15 -12.82 15.53
C LEU A 184 1.88 -14.00 14.87
N PRO A 185 2.12 -15.15 15.54
CA PRO A 185 2.71 -16.32 14.88
C PRO A 185 1.88 -16.89 13.72
N GLU A 186 0.54 -16.90 13.83
CA GLU A 186 -0.33 -17.36 12.74
C GLU A 186 -0.22 -16.42 11.55
N ILE A 187 -0.36 -15.11 11.77
CA ILE A 187 -0.22 -14.08 10.74
C ILE A 187 1.16 -14.14 10.08
N ALA A 188 2.22 -14.30 10.89
CA ALA A 188 3.59 -14.41 10.38
C ALA A 188 3.80 -15.64 9.48
N ARG A 189 3.22 -16.82 9.83
CA ARG A 189 3.29 -18.02 8.98
C ARG A 189 2.57 -17.84 7.65
N GLU A 190 1.39 -17.21 7.64
CA GLU A 190 0.68 -16.92 6.40
C GLU A 190 1.50 -16.02 5.48
N LYS A 191 2.17 -14.99 6.04
CA LYS A 191 3.03 -14.09 5.26
C LYS A 191 4.33 -14.77 4.81
N ALA A 192 4.95 -15.58 5.66
CA ALA A 192 6.13 -16.39 5.32
C ALA A 192 5.86 -17.43 4.22
N GLY A 193 4.60 -17.68 3.87
CA GLY A 193 4.23 -18.54 2.76
C GLY A 193 4.73 -18.09 1.38
N ILE A 194 5.26 -16.87 1.25
CA ILE A 194 5.90 -16.38 0.03
C ILE A 194 7.38 -16.81 -0.11
N LEU A 195 7.99 -17.34 0.94
CA LEU A 195 9.38 -17.76 0.93
C LEU A 195 9.56 -19.01 0.06
N ARG A 196 10.64 -19.08 -0.68
CA ARG A 196 11.00 -20.22 -1.54
C ARG A 196 12.10 -21.06 -0.92
N PRO A 197 12.12 -22.39 -1.16
CA PRO A 197 13.25 -23.23 -0.78
C PRO A 197 14.55 -22.68 -1.39
N LYS A 198 15.59 -22.52 -0.55
CA LYS A 198 16.89 -21.91 -0.91
C LYS A 198 16.79 -20.49 -1.49
N GLY A 199 15.61 -19.85 -1.39
CA GLY A 199 15.38 -18.49 -1.87
C GLY A 199 16.04 -17.43 -0.99
N THR A 200 16.00 -16.19 -1.45
CA THR A 200 16.46 -15.03 -0.69
C THR A 200 15.27 -14.31 -0.07
N VAL A 201 15.37 -13.96 1.22
CA VAL A 201 14.38 -13.13 1.90
C VAL A 201 15.05 -11.91 2.54
N VAL A 202 14.50 -10.72 2.24
CA VAL A 202 14.89 -9.45 2.84
C VAL A 202 13.89 -9.08 3.92
N LEU A 203 14.37 -8.73 5.12
CA LEU A 203 13.54 -8.40 6.26
C LEU A 203 14.26 -7.49 7.25
N LEU A 204 13.49 -6.93 8.19
CA LEU A 204 13.98 -6.19 9.36
C LEU A 204 13.58 -6.91 10.66
N PRO A 205 14.30 -6.72 11.76
CA PRO A 205 13.88 -7.15 13.09
C PRO A 205 12.52 -6.56 13.45
N GLN A 206 11.65 -7.40 14.02
CA GLN A 206 10.28 -7.09 14.42
C GLN A 206 10.02 -7.55 15.86
N HIS A 207 8.75 -7.67 16.24
CA HIS A 207 8.39 -8.24 17.54
C HIS A 207 9.08 -9.60 17.76
N PRO A 208 9.63 -9.92 18.95
CA PRO A 208 10.40 -11.15 19.20
C PRO A 208 9.72 -12.43 18.73
N ILE A 209 8.41 -12.57 18.98
CA ILE A 209 7.64 -13.75 18.58
C ILE A 209 7.47 -13.86 17.04
N VAL A 210 7.43 -12.72 16.34
CA VAL A 210 7.42 -12.68 14.87
C VAL A 210 8.78 -13.11 14.33
N ASN A 211 9.88 -12.57 14.91
CA ASN A 211 11.24 -12.96 14.54
C ASN A 211 11.49 -14.45 14.73
N GLU A 212 11.04 -15.01 15.86
CA GLU A 212 11.15 -16.45 16.13
C GLU A 212 10.38 -17.27 15.08
N THR A 213 9.16 -16.84 14.75
CA THR A 213 8.33 -17.54 13.76
C THR A 213 8.93 -17.46 12.37
N LEU A 214 9.35 -16.26 11.92
CA LEU A 214 10.01 -16.08 10.63
C LEU A 214 11.32 -16.87 10.56
N GLY A 215 12.12 -16.88 11.65
CA GLY A 215 13.34 -17.67 11.74
C GLY A 215 13.11 -19.16 11.50
N LYS A 216 12.07 -19.75 12.13
CA LYS A 216 11.69 -21.16 11.90
C LYS A 216 11.29 -21.42 10.45
N GLU A 217 10.50 -20.51 9.84
CA GLU A 217 10.07 -20.64 8.45
C GLU A 217 11.22 -20.51 7.44
N ILE A 218 12.18 -19.61 7.72
CA ILE A 218 13.40 -19.44 6.93
C ILE A 218 14.28 -20.69 7.00
N MET A 219 14.53 -21.19 8.21
CA MET A 219 15.35 -22.39 8.43
C MET A 219 14.72 -23.64 7.78
N SER A 220 13.40 -23.80 7.89
CA SER A 220 12.69 -24.97 7.31
C SER A 220 12.79 -25.03 5.79
N ARG A 221 13.05 -23.90 5.13
CA ARG A 221 13.20 -23.77 3.67
C ARG A 221 14.65 -23.66 3.21
N ASP A 222 15.62 -23.69 4.13
CA ASP A 222 17.04 -23.42 3.82
C ASP A 222 17.20 -22.08 3.06
N ALA A 223 16.37 -21.07 3.40
CA ALA A 223 16.36 -19.79 2.74
C ALA A 223 17.42 -18.86 3.32
N ARG A 224 17.99 -18.00 2.46
CA ARG A 224 19.00 -17.02 2.84
C ARG A 224 18.34 -15.74 3.34
N ALA A 225 18.43 -15.46 4.63
CA ALA A 225 17.96 -14.20 5.22
C ALA A 225 18.97 -13.06 5.01
N VAL A 226 18.48 -11.91 4.56
CA VAL A 226 19.25 -10.67 4.41
C VAL A 226 18.61 -9.60 5.28
N SER A 227 19.37 -9.11 6.26
CA SER A 227 18.91 -8.06 7.17
C SER A 227 19.06 -6.68 6.53
N ALA A 228 17.98 -5.90 6.51
CA ALA A 228 18.01 -4.53 6.02
C ALA A 228 18.47 -3.50 7.08
N VAL A 229 18.90 -3.94 8.26
CA VAL A 229 19.33 -3.06 9.37
C VAL A 229 20.46 -2.12 8.95
N LYS A 230 21.38 -2.57 8.08
CA LYS A 230 22.50 -1.74 7.60
C LYS A 230 22.05 -0.47 6.87
N HIS A 231 20.82 -0.46 6.32
CA HIS A 231 20.25 0.69 5.60
C HIS A 231 19.21 1.46 6.44
N MET A 232 19.08 1.12 7.74
CA MET A 232 18.28 1.93 8.64
C MET A 232 19.02 3.22 8.94
N PRO A 233 18.43 4.41 8.66
CA PRO A 233 19.05 5.68 8.98
C PRO A 233 19.31 5.82 10.48
N SER A 234 20.49 6.33 10.84
CA SER A 234 20.76 6.77 12.21
C SER A 234 20.05 8.10 12.42
N LEU A 235 18.96 8.09 13.19
CA LEU A 235 18.24 9.30 13.57
C LEU A 235 18.98 9.99 14.73
N THR A 236 20.22 10.43 14.51
CA THR A 236 20.84 11.45 15.36
C THR A 236 20.37 12.80 14.82
N PRO A 237 19.56 13.59 15.57
CA PRO A 237 19.24 14.93 15.13
C PRO A 237 20.57 15.70 14.99
N ALA A 238 20.86 16.24 13.82
CA ALA A 238 21.88 17.27 13.74
C ALA A 238 21.41 18.41 14.66
N ALA A 239 22.30 18.91 15.51
CA ALA A 239 21.96 19.92 16.52
C ALA A 239 21.34 21.21 15.93
N ASP A 240 21.50 21.43 14.62
CA ASP A 240 21.00 22.60 13.89
C ASP A 240 19.56 22.37 13.29
N ASP A 241 19.05 21.14 13.24
CA ASP A 241 17.74 20.84 12.63
C ASP A 241 16.54 21.04 13.57
N LEU A 242 16.77 21.30 14.85
CA LEU A 242 15.70 21.53 15.83
C LEU A 242 14.93 22.85 15.60
N ALA A 243 15.38 23.70 14.70
CA ALA A 243 14.78 25.01 14.45
C ALA A 243 13.85 25.07 13.21
N SER A 244 13.87 24.05 12.34
CA SER A 244 13.02 24.05 11.13
C SER A 244 11.82 23.11 11.30
N HIS A 245 10.63 23.69 11.46
CA HIS A 245 9.36 23.00 11.63
C HIS A 245 8.77 22.48 10.30
N ASN A 246 9.56 22.27 9.25
CA ASN A 246 9.08 21.79 7.96
C ASN A 246 9.20 20.27 7.88
N ALA A 247 8.07 19.58 7.66
CA ALA A 247 7.99 18.13 7.46
C ALA A 247 8.96 17.60 6.38
N VAL A 248 9.30 18.42 5.41
CA VAL A 248 10.18 18.09 4.27
C VAL A 248 11.65 17.99 4.71
N SER A 249 12.12 18.79 5.68
CA SER A 249 13.54 18.81 6.07
C SER A 249 13.97 17.62 6.95
N GLN A 250 13.04 16.86 7.53
CA GLN A 250 13.36 15.76 8.45
C GLN A 250 13.60 14.41 7.75
N ASN A 251 13.39 14.31 6.44
CA ASN A 251 13.65 13.11 5.67
C ASN A 251 14.96 13.17 4.85
N GLN A 252 15.81 14.16 5.15
CA GLN A 252 17.13 14.29 4.55
C GLN A 252 18.18 13.69 5.48
N PHE A 253 18.92 12.71 4.99
CA PHE A 253 19.99 12.03 5.74
C PHE A 253 21.00 11.39 4.77
N THR A 254 22.14 10.98 5.32
CA THR A 254 23.14 10.22 4.56
C THR A 254 22.98 8.73 4.81
N LEU A 255 23.12 7.94 3.77
CA LEU A 255 23.06 6.50 3.82
C LEU A 255 24.26 5.87 3.14
N ALA A 256 24.87 4.87 3.76
CA ALA A 256 25.93 4.09 3.16
C ALA A 256 25.34 2.96 2.28
N VAL A 257 25.57 3.00 0.97
CA VAL A 257 25.07 2.03 0.00
C VAL A 257 26.24 1.57 -0.87
N MET A 258 26.48 0.26 -0.93
CA MET A 258 27.60 -0.34 -1.72
C MET A 258 28.96 0.33 -1.50
N GLY A 259 29.25 0.76 -0.26
CA GLY A 259 30.50 1.41 0.10
C GLY A 259 30.61 2.88 -0.28
N LYS A 260 29.57 3.50 -0.82
CA LYS A 260 29.44 4.93 -1.09
C LYS A 260 28.46 5.58 -0.13
N GLU A 261 28.69 6.83 0.23
CA GLU A 261 27.71 7.66 0.92
C GLU A 261 26.82 8.36 -0.11
N ILE A 262 25.51 8.16 0.01
CA ILE A 262 24.48 8.85 -0.79
C ILE A 262 23.69 9.82 0.07
N LYS A 263 23.22 10.91 -0.52
CA LYS A 263 22.32 11.88 0.13
C LYS A 263 20.89 11.50 -0.15
N VAL A 264 20.17 11.09 0.87
CA VAL A 264 18.77 10.71 0.75
C VAL A 264 17.87 11.90 1.04
N ASP A 265 16.98 12.20 0.13
CA ASP A 265 15.81 13.07 0.29
C ASP A 265 14.57 12.23 0.00
N PHE A 266 14.00 11.63 1.05
CA PHE A 266 12.94 10.65 0.90
C PHE A 266 11.57 11.31 0.99
N PRO A 267 10.75 11.26 -0.07
CA PRO A 267 9.49 12.00 -0.12
C PRO A 267 8.36 11.43 0.75
N LEU A 268 8.53 10.23 1.34
CA LEU A 268 7.54 9.64 2.22
C LEU A 268 7.89 9.90 3.68
N PRO A 269 7.14 10.78 4.40
CA PRO A 269 7.46 11.16 5.77
C PRO A 269 7.06 10.09 6.79
N GLY A 270 7.74 10.14 7.95
CA GLY A 270 7.47 9.28 9.10
C GLY A 270 8.48 8.16 9.30
N ARG A 271 8.78 7.86 10.57
CA ARG A 271 9.80 6.88 10.96
C ARG A 271 9.55 5.47 10.42
N HIS A 272 8.29 5.08 10.28
CA HIS A 272 7.92 3.79 9.69
C HIS A 272 8.32 3.69 8.21
N GLN A 273 8.34 4.82 7.49
CA GLN A 273 8.76 4.85 6.09
C GLN A 273 10.26 4.59 5.92
N LEU A 274 11.09 4.93 6.94
CA LEU A 274 12.52 4.63 6.92
C LEU A 274 12.78 3.11 6.95
N ARG A 275 11.89 2.33 7.58
CA ARG A 275 11.93 0.87 7.55
C ARG A 275 11.61 0.35 6.14
N ASN A 276 10.59 0.91 5.52
CA ASN A 276 10.20 0.56 4.14
C ASN A 276 11.31 0.89 3.15
N LEU A 277 11.95 2.05 3.32
CA LEU A 277 13.12 2.47 2.54
C LEU A 277 14.28 1.49 2.70
N ALA A 278 14.63 1.12 3.94
CA ALA A 278 15.72 0.18 4.19
C ALA A 278 15.50 -1.18 3.53
N LEU A 279 14.25 -1.68 3.52
CA LEU A 279 13.88 -2.91 2.80
C LEU A 279 14.04 -2.74 1.29
N ALA A 280 13.59 -1.63 0.71
CA ALA A 280 13.69 -1.36 -0.72
C ALA A 280 15.16 -1.24 -1.17
N VAL A 281 15.98 -0.47 -0.46
CA VAL A 281 17.43 -0.30 -0.75
C VAL A 281 18.16 -1.64 -0.66
N THR A 282 17.91 -2.41 0.42
CA THR A 282 18.54 -3.73 0.58
C THR A 282 18.13 -4.68 -0.56
N THR A 283 16.87 -4.63 -0.97
CA THR A 283 16.37 -5.46 -2.08
C THR A 283 17.02 -5.06 -3.41
N ALA A 284 17.18 -3.76 -3.66
CA ALA A 284 17.84 -3.24 -4.85
C ALA A 284 19.33 -3.68 -4.91
N GLU A 285 20.08 -3.60 -3.81
CA GLU A 285 21.44 -4.14 -3.75
C GLU A 285 21.48 -5.66 -4.00
N GLU A 286 20.54 -6.41 -3.42
CA GLU A 286 20.49 -7.87 -3.60
C GLU A 286 20.16 -8.26 -5.04
N LEU A 287 19.37 -7.48 -5.78
CA LEU A 287 19.07 -7.72 -7.20
C LEU A 287 20.33 -7.75 -8.09
N ASN A 288 21.41 -7.07 -7.69
CA ASN A 288 22.69 -7.14 -8.41
C ASN A 288 23.29 -8.55 -8.45
N LYS A 289 22.92 -9.43 -7.48
CA LYS A 289 23.34 -10.84 -7.47
C LYS A 289 22.57 -11.71 -8.46
N PHE A 290 21.49 -11.18 -9.01
CA PHE A 290 20.63 -11.82 -10.00
C PHE A 290 20.79 -11.24 -11.41
N GLY A 291 21.88 -10.48 -11.65
CA GLY A 291 22.24 -9.96 -12.97
C GLY A 291 21.71 -8.56 -13.27
N PHE A 292 21.06 -7.90 -12.31
CA PHE A 292 20.75 -6.47 -12.42
C PHE A 292 22.03 -5.64 -12.17
N HIS A 293 22.06 -4.42 -12.69
CA HIS A 293 23.15 -3.46 -12.50
C HIS A 293 22.57 -2.16 -11.96
N ILE A 294 22.36 -2.12 -10.65
CA ILE A 294 21.80 -0.97 -9.93
C ILE A 294 22.93 -0.32 -9.15
N SER A 295 23.29 0.91 -9.47
CA SER A 295 24.35 1.67 -8.82
C SER A 295 23.87 2.39 -7.55
N ALA A 296 24.79 2.92 -6.75
CA ALA A 296 24.42 3.75 -5.60
C ALA A 296 23.71 5.05 -6.04
N GLU A 297 24.13 5.60 -7.17
CA GLU A 297 23.54 6.78 -7.79
C GLU A 297 22.09 6.52 -8.28
N ASP A 298 21.84 5.35 -8.84
CA ASP A 298 20.48 4.94 -9.23
C ASP A 298 19.57 4.80 -8.00
N ILE A 299 20.11 4.26 -6.90
CA ILE A 299 19.39 4.15 -5.64
C ILE A 299 19.08 5.54 -5.09
N GLU A 300 20.04 6.47 -5.04
CA GLU A 300 19.82 7.84 -4.59
C GLU A 300 18.73 8.53 -5.40
N GLN A 301 18.86 8.53 -6.72
CA GLN A 301 17.90 9.18 -7.61
C GLN A 301 16.53 8.49 -7.57
N GLY A 302 16.47 7.16 -7.50
CA GLY A 302 15.23 6.41 -7.42
C GLY A 302 14.47 6.64 -6.12
N ILE A 303 15.19 6.82 -4.99
CA ILE A 303 14.58 7.21 -3.72
C ILE A 303 13.95 8.59 -3.86
N HIS A 304 14.67 9.57 -4.38
CA HIS A 304 14.17 10.93 -4.59
C HIS A 304 12.93 10.97 -5.50
N SER A 305 12.91 10.13 -6.53
CA SER A 305 11.82 10.06 -7.51
C SER A 305 10.63 9.18 -7.04
N THR A 306 10.67 8.65 -5.81
CA THR A 306 9.58 7.82 -5.28
C THR A 306 8.29 8.62 -5.15
N SER A 307 7.23 8.15 -5.75
CA SER A 307 5.87 8.72 -5.60
C SER A 307 4.92 7.64 -5.09
N TRP A 308 4.33 7.87 -3.92
CA TRP A 308 3.32 6.98 -3.36
C TRP A 308 2.27 7.79 -2.62
N PRO A 309 1.14 8.12 -3.26
CA PRO A 309 0.16 9.03 -2.69
C PRO A 309 -0.50 8.47 -1.43
N ALA A 310 -1.08 9.38 -0.65
CA ALA A 310 -1.82 9.09 0.57
C ALA A 310 -1.00 8.36 1.67
N ARG A 311 0.30 8.67 1.76
CA ARG A 311 1.18 8.28 2.86
C ARG A 311 1.72 9.53 3.53
N PHE A 312 0.96 10.04 4.49
CA PHE A 312 1.22 11.35 5.11
C PHE A 312 1.44 12.44 4.05
N GLN A 313 0.62 12.41 3.00
CA GLN A 313 0.70 13.38 1.92
C GLN A 313 0.14 14.72 2.39
N VAL A 314 0.94 15.77 2.23
CA VAL A 314 0.56 17.15 2.57
C VAL A 314 0.08 17.85 1.30
N ILE A 315 -1.12 18.39 1.35
CA ILE A 315 -1.69 19.27 0.31
C ILE A 315 -1.68 20.68 0.90
N PRO A 316 -0.86 21.60 0.36
CA PRO A 316 -0.74 22.95 0.90
C PRO A 316 -2.06 23.71 0.89
N ALA A 317 -2.22 24.63 1.84
CA ALA A 317 -3.37 25.53 1.86
C ALA A 317 -3.47 26.33 0.56
N ALA A 318 -4.62 26.30 -0.08
CA ALA A 318 -4.91 27.02 -1.31
C ALA A 318 -6.41 27.31 -1.45
N ASP A 319 -6.77 28.41 -2.12
CA ASP A 319 -8.15 28.74 -2.52
C ASP A 319 -9.19 28.68 -1.38
N GLY A 320 -8.79 29.06 -0.16
CA GLY A 320 -9.67 29.04 1.02
C GLY A 320 -9.82 27.66 1.66
N ILE A 321 -9.10 26.64 1.17
CA ILE A 321 -8.97 25.34 1.79
C ILE A 321 -7.76 25.38 2.70
N PRO A 322 -7.88 25.01 3.99
CA PRO A 322 -6.74 24.86 4.88
C PRO A 322 -5.76 23.78 4.38
N GLU A 323 -4.58 23.71 4.99
CA GLU A 323 -3.65 22.61 4.74
C GLU A 323 -4.31 21.27 5.05
N VAL A 324 -4.15 20.29 4.15
CA VAL A 324 -4.75 18.96 4.29
C VAL A 324 -3.65 17.91 4.35
N VAL A 325 -3.70 17.05 5.35
CA VAL A 325 -2.88 15.84 5.45
C VAL A 325 -3.75 14.64 5.14
N VAL A 326 -3.33 13.81 4.18
CA VAL A 326 -4.03 12.56 3.87
C VAL A 326 -3.16 11.36 4.18
N ASP A 327 -3.71 10.39 4.91
CA ASP A 327 -3.02 9.14 5.26
C ASP A 327 -4.01 7.98 5.34
N VAL A 328 -3.64 6.83 4.80
CA VAL A 328 -4.51 5.63 4.75
C VAL A 328 -4.34 4.71 5.96
N ALA A 329 -3.92 5.21 7.11
CA ALA A 329 -3.90 4.44 8.36
C ALA A 329 -5.29 3.86 8.64
N HIS A 330 -5.39 2.54 8.81
CA HIS A 330 -6.65 1.81 8.92
C HIS A 330 -6.58 0.63 9.92
N ASN A 331 -5.48 0.51 10.65
CA ASN A 331 -5.28 -0.44 11.74
C ASN A 331 -4.50 0.24 12.88
N PRO A 332 -4.46 -0.34 14.09
CA PRO A 332 -3.81 0.28 15.24
C PRO A 332 -2.34 0.67 15.00
N ALA A 333 -1.56 -0.18 14.36
CA ALA A 333 -0.15 0.12 14.04
C ALA A 333 -0.01 1.32 13.10
N GLY A 334 -0.87 1.40 12.06
CA GLY A 334 -0.95 2.57 11.17
C GLY A 334 -1.38 3.82 11.92
N ALA A 335 -2.33 3.71 12.84
CA ALA A 335 -2.76 4.82 13.69
C ALA A 335 -1.62 5.35 14.58
N TRP A 336 -0.82 4.46 15.18
CA TRP A 336 0.38 4.87 15.93
C TRP A 336 1.43 5.55 15.05
N ALA A 337 1.63 5.07 13.83
CA ALA A 337 2.54 5.69 12.87
C ALA A 337 2.08 7.11 12.50
N LEU A 338 0.79 7.27 12.18
CA LEU A 338 0.17 8.56 11.90
C LEU A 338 0.26 9.50 13.11
N ARG A 339 -0.09 9.02 14.31
CA ARG A 339 0.03 9.78 15.55
C ARG A 339 1.45 10.32 15.75
N SER A 340 2.46 9.44 15.59
CA SER A 340 3.87 9.84 15.73
C SER A 340 4.24 10.94 14.73
N ALA A 341 3.84 10.80 13.48
CA ALA A 341 4.11 11.81 12.45
C ALA A 341 3.41 13.15 12.74
N LEU A 342 2.11 13.11 13.10
CA LEU A 342 1.35 14.32 13.45
C LEU A 342 1.98 15.03 14.67
N SER A 343 2.36 14.29 15.71
CA SER A 343 3.01 14.88 16.89
C SER A 343 4.38 15.49 16.55
N THR A 344 5.08 14.96 15.55
CA THR A 344 6.38 15.49 15.13
C THR A 344 6.24 16.75 14.26
N PHE A 345 5.33 16.73 13.29
CA PHE A 345 5.25 17.78 12.26
C PHE A 345 4.21 18.87 12.56
N TYR A 346 3.24 18.58 13.41
CA TYR A 346 2.07 19.44 13.66
C TYR A 346 1.86 19.75 15.15
N GLU A 347 2.92 19.64 15.97
CA GLU A 347 2.86 20.01 17.40
C GLU A 347 2.35 21.45 17.57
N GLY A 348 1.32 21.63 18.40
CA GLY A 348 0.71 22.93 18.68
C GLY A 348 -0.21 23.47 17.54
N ARG A 349 -0.42 22.74 16.45
CA ARG A 349 -1.38 23.10 15.40
C ARG A 349 -2.77 22.57 15.75
N SER A 350 -3.81 23.33 15.40
CA SER A 350 -5.21 22.88 15.51
C SER A 350 -5.50 21.83 14.44
N LEU A 351 -5.93 20.63 14.85
CA LEU A 351 -6.21 19.49 13.96
C LEU A 351 -7.70 19.20 13.92
N THR A 352 -8.28 19.17 12.72
CA THR A 352 -9.65 18.71 12.45
C THR A 352 -9.57 17.42 11.65
N PHE A 353 -10.03 16.31 12.23
CA PHE A 353 -10.02 15.01 11.54
C PHE A 353 -11.28 14.79 10.74
N VAL A 354 -11.14 14.29 9.51
CA VAL A 354 -12.19 13.63 8.72
C VAL A 354 -11.88 12.13 8.78
N PHE A 355 -12.70 11.38 9.49
CA PHE A 355 -12.43 9.97 9.78
C PHE A 355 -13.56 9.06 9.31
N GLY A 356 -13.18 7.98 8.64
CA GLY A 356 -14.10 6.92 8.27
C GLY A 356 -13.38 5.59 8.08
N ALA A 357 -13.97 4.50 8.54
CA ALA A 357 -13.35 3.19 8.58
C ALA A 357 -14.28 2.08 8.08
N MET A 358 -13.71 0.92 7.75
CA MET A 358 -14.47 -0.29 7.45
C MET A 358 -14.91 -0.98 8.74
N ARG A 359 -16.10 -1.62 8.73
CA ARG A 359 -16.69 -2.28 9.92
C ARG A 359 -15.85 -3.40 10.50
N ASP A 360 -15.00 -4.01 9.70
CA ASP A 360 -14.11 -5.11 10.09
C ASP A 360 -12.81 -4.65 10.75
N LYS A 361 -12.61 -3.34 10.92
CA LYS A 361 -11.41 -2.77 11.53
C LYS A 361 -11.60 -2.47 13.01
N ALA A 362 -10.51 -2.40 13.76
CA ALA A 362 -10.46 -2.10 15.18
C ALA A 362 -10.72 -0.59 15.46
N ILE A 363 -11.92 -0.10 15.12
CA ILE A 363 -12.27 1.32 15.13
C ILE A 363 -12.04 1.96 16.49
N THR A 364 -12.48 1.31 17.59
CA THR A 364 -12.32 1.81 18.95
C THR A 364 -10.84 2.04 19.26
N GLU A 365 -9.98 1.06 19.00
CA GLU A 365 -8.55 1.14 19.28
C GLU A 365 -7.87 2.22 18.42
N ILE A 366 -8.24 2.35 17.13
CA ILE A 366 -7.76 3.42 16.27
C ILE A 366 -8.17 4.80 16.82
N ALA A 367 -9.44 4.95 17.22
CA ALA A 367 -9.95 6.19 17.78
C ALA A 367 -9.22 6.58 19.07
N ASP A 368 -8.99 5.65 19.98
CA ASP A 368 -8.24 5.89 21.22
C ASP A 368 -6.79 6.36 20.95
N ILE A 369 -6.21 5.92 19.82
CA ILE A 369 -4.86 6.34 19.45
C ILE A 369 -4.82 7.75 18.87
N ILE A 370 -5.71 8.09 17.91
CA ILE A 370 -5.55 9.33 17.13
C ILE A 370 -6.52 10.45 17.50
N PHE A 371 -7.75 10.17 17.99
CA PHE A 371 -8.71 11.21 18.33
C PHE A 371 -8.24 12.18 19.42
N PRO A 372 -7.44 11.74 20.44
CA PRO A 372 -6.89 12.68 21.43
C PRO A 372 -5.97 13.76 20.86
N LEU A 373 -5.53 13.64 19.59
CA LEU A 373 -4.75 14.70 18.93
C LEU A 373 -5.64 15.76 18.27
N ALA A 374 -6.92 15.47 18.08
CA ALA A 374 -7.85 16.32 17.34
C ALA A 374 -8.58 17.29 18.27
N ASP A 375 -8.74 18.54 17.84
CA ASP A 375 -9.70 19.44 18.46
C ASP A 375 -11.13 19.02 18.14
N ARG A 376 -11.33 18.45 16.95
CA ARG A 376 -12.61 17.91 16.47
C ARG A 376 -12.43 16.76 15.53
N VAL A 377 -13.35 15.83 15.55
CA VAL A 377 -13.46 14.72 14.61
C VAL A 377 -14.79 14.83 13.86
N ILE A 378 -14.74 14.70 12.54
CA ILE A 378 -15.92 14.58 11.68
C ILE A 378 -15.98 13.13 11.21
N ALA A 379 -16.85 12.35 11.83
CA ALA A 379 -17.12 10.97 11.47
C ALA A 379 -17.95 10.92 10.19
N THR A 380 -17.51 10.15 9.19
CA THR A 380 -18.22 9.98 7.92
C THR A 380 -18.00 8.56 7.37
N HIS A 381 -18.53 8.27 6.18
CA HIS A 381 -18.36 6.97 5.53
C HIS A 381 -18.14 7.15 4.02
N ALA A 382 -17.36 6.24 3.46
CA ALA A 382 -17.18 6.13 2.01
C ALA A 382 -18.39 5.44 1.36
N GLU A 383 -18.58 5.63 0.07
CA GLU A 383 -19.54 4.86 -0.76
C GLU A 383 -19.08 3.40 -0.92
N ASN A 384 -19.06 2.68 0.18
CA ASN A 384 -18.66 1.27 0.21
C ASN A 384 -19.59 0.50 1.16
N PRO A 385 -20.18 -0.65 0.73
CA PRO A 385 -21.13 -1.42 1.55
C PRO A 385 -20.50 -1.98 2.85
N ARG A 386 -19.18 -2.02 2.95
CA ARG A 386 -18.44 -2.43 4.16
C ARG A 386 -18.13 -1.28 5.12
N ALA A 387 -18.39 -0.03 4.73
CA ALA A 387 -18.10 1.11 5.58
C ALA A 387 -18.91 1.08 6.87
N ALA A 388 -18.30 1.45 8.00
CA ALA A 388 -19.01 1.77 9.23
C ALA A 388 -19.77 3.09 9.05
N SER A 389 -20.97 3.18 9.58
CA SER A 389 -21.73 4.45 9.55
C SER A 389 -21.06 5.51 10.45
N SER A 390 -21.33 6.79 10.16
CA SER A 390 -20.85 7.90 10.99
C SER A 390 -21.31 7.76 12.45
N GLN A 391 -22.53 7.23 12.69
CA GLN A 391 -23.04 6.95 14.01
C GLN A 391 -22.22 5.86 14.73
N GLN A 392 -21.94 4.74 14.06
CA GLN A 392 -21.13 3.65 14.64
C GLN A 392 -19.73 4.16 15.02
N ILE A 393 -19.12 4.98 14.18
CA ILE A 393 -17.80 5.59 14.45
C ILE A 393 -17.88 6.50 15.67
N ALA A 394 -18.92 7.34 15.76
CA ALA A 394 -19.12 8.24 16.90
C ALA A 394 -19.31 7.47 18.22
N GLU A 395 -20.10 6.40 18.20
CA GLU A 395 -20.31 5.54 19.37
C GLU A 395 -19.01 4.84 19.82
N MET A 396 -18.23 4.27 18.85
CA MET A 396 -16.98 3.59 19.13
C MET A 396 -15.87 4.55 19.57
N GLY A 397 -15.88 5.80 19.11
CA GLY A 397 -14.88 6.84 19.46
C GLY A 397 -15.24 7.67 20.69
N ALA A 398 -16.41 7.46 21.31
CA ALA A 398 -16.90 8.28 22.42
C ALA A 398 -15.97 8.31 23.65
N HIS A 399 -15.10 7.32 23.82
CA HIS A 399 -14.14 7.24 24.93
C HIS A 399 -12.97 8.22 24.80
N ALA A 400 -12.69 8.71 23.59
CA ALA A 400 -11.55 9.59 23.33
C ALA A 400 -11.72 11.03 23.87
N GLN A 401 -12.87 11.37 24.46
CA GLN A 401 -13.18 12.69 25.03
C GLN A 401 -13.01 13.87 24.06
N THR A 402 -13.06 13.60 22.76
CA THR A 402 -12.97 14.59 21.68
C THR A 402 -14.37 14.84 21.11
N GLU A 403 -14.67 16.07 20.70
CA GLU A 403 -15.92 16.39 20.02
C GLU A 403 -16.03 15.64 18.69
N ILE A 404 -17.05 14.77 18.55
CA ILE A 404 -17.29 14.01 17.32
C ILE A 404 -18.57 14.50 16.65
N LEU A 405 -18.41 15.11 15.49
CA LEU A 405 -19.49 15.51 14.61
C LEU A 405 -19.73 14.42 13.57
N GLN A 406 -20.96 14.34 13.04
CA GLN A 406 -21.31 13.36 12.01
C GLN A 406 -21.61 14.05 10.68
N ALA A 407 -21.15 13.45 9.58
CA ALA A 407 -21.49 13.85 8.23
C ALA A 407 -22.01 12.65 7.42
N SER A 408 -22.93 12.92 6.50
CA SER A 408 -23.61 11.89 5.70
C SER A 408 -22.75 11.31 4.56
N ASN A 409 -21.69 12.00 4.16
CA ASN A 409 -20.75 11.59 3.12
C ASN A 409 -19.45 12.38 3.22
N VAL A 410 -18.44 11.99 2.42
CA VAL A 410 -17.11 12.60 2.43
C VAL A 410 -17.15 14.08 1.99
N GLN A 411 -18.02 14.42 1.03
CA GLN A 411 -18.16 15.80 0.55
C GLN A 411 -18.60 16.73 1.69
N GLU A 412 -19.68 16.37 2.39
CA GLU A 412 -20.17 17.15 3.54
C GLU A 412 -19.13 17.23 4.67
N ALA A 413 -18.41 16.13 4.92
CA ALA A 413 -17.38 16.11 5.93
C ALA A 413 -16.24 17.10 5.61
N LEU A 414 -15.80 17.16 4.36
CA LEU A 414 -14.77 18.12 3.90
C LEU A 414 -15.23 19.57 4.00
N GLU A 415 -16.48 19.88 3.61
CA GLU A 415 -17.03 21.24 3.70
C GLU A 415 -17.08 21.72 5.15
N ARG A 416 -17.54 20.87 6.06
CA ARG A 416 -17.54 21.14 7.51
C ARG A 416 -16.11 21.30 8.04
N ALA A 417 -15.18 20.43 7.63
CA ALA A 417 -13.80 20.50 8.07
C ALA A 417 -13.13 21.81 7.64
N CYS A 418 -13.34 22.25 6.39
CA CYS A 418 -12.84 23.54 5.92
C CYS A 418 -13.37 24.73 6.74
N THR A 419 -14.65 24.68 7.11
CA THR A 419 -15.27 25.74 7.93
C THR A 419 -14.72 25.75 9.36
N LEU A 420 -14.56 24.57 9.96
CA LEU A 420 -14.18 24.42 11.37
C LEU A 420 -12.69 24.60 11.63
N ALA A 421 -11.83 24.13 10.72
CA ALA A 421 -10.39 24.26 10.86
C ALA A 421 -9.90 25.70 10.76
N GLY A 422 -10.62 26.53 9.98
CA GLY A 422 -10.20 27.89 9.70
C GLY A 422 -8.89 27.97 8.90
N PRO A 423 -8.41 29.15 8.57
CA PRO A 423 -7.31 29.30 7.59
C PRO A 423 -5.93 28.87 8.10
N ARG A 424 -5.76 28.69 9.40
CA ARG A 424 -4.50 28.24 10.05
C ARG A 424 -4.56 26.83 10.61
N GLY A 425 -5.71 26.18 10.56
CA GLY A 425 -5.88 24.80 11.00
C GLY A 425 -5.34 23.81 9.97
N VAL A 426 -5.35 22.55 10.34
CA VAL A 426 -4.95 21.42 9.49
C VAL A 426 -6.10 20.42 9.46
N ILE A 427 -6.47 19.99 8.27
CA ILE A 427 -7.45 18.92 8.09
C ILE A 427 -6.67 17.60 7.92
N VAL A 428 -6.98 16.59 8.73
CA VAL A 428 -6.37 15.26 8.63
C VAL A 428 -7.44 14.28 8.16
N ILE A 429 -7.23 13.68 6.99
CA ILE A 429 -8.18 12.70 6.39
C ILE A 429 -7.57 11.32 6.51
N THR A 430 -8.26 10.42 7.24
CA THR A 430 -7.70 9.09 7.53
C THR A 430 -8.75 8.05 7.94
N GLY A 431 -8.32 6.82 8.22
CA GLY A 431 -9.10 5.69 8.71
C GLY A 431 -9.44 4.65 7.64
N SER A 432 -9.40 5.01 6.36
CA SER A 432 -9.61 4.08 5.25
C SER A 432 -9.08 4.64 3.94
N ILE A 433 -8.55 3.75 3.10
CA ILE A 433 -8.14 4.13 1.74
C ILE A 433 -9.32 4.69 0.91
N TYR A 434 -10.53 4.19 1.13
CA TYR A 434 -11.73 4.63 0.41
C TYR A 434 -12.10 6.08 0.76
N ILE A 435 -12.08 6.45 2.06
CA ILE A 435 -12.30 7.85 2.49
C ILE A 435 -11.27 8.77 1.86
N VAL A 436 -10.01 8.37 1.92
CA VAL A 436 -8.89 9.16 1.37
C VAL A 436 -9.02 9.29 -0.14
N GLY A 437 -9.35 8.22 -0.85
CA GLY A 437 -9.57 8.24 -2.30
C GLY A 437 -10.70 9.20 -2.69
N GLU A 438 -11.89 9.07 -2.08
CA GLU A 438 -13.01 9.96 -2.34
C GLU A 438 -12.66 11.42 -2.05
N ALA A 439 -11.99 11.69 -0.92
CA ALA A 439 -11.57 13.03 -0.56
C ALA A 439 -10.59 13.64 -1.57
N LEU A 440 -9.59 12.87 -2.02
CA LEU A 440 -8.65 13.31 -3.05
C LEU A 440 -9.37 13.59 -4.37
N GLY A 441 -10.34 12.75 -4.75
CA GLY A 441 -11.18 12.98 -5.94
C GLY A 441 -12.00 14.26 -5.87
N ILE A 442 -12.50 14.63 -4.68
CA ILE A 442 -13.25 15.87 -4.46
C ILE A 442 -12.30 17.08 -4.49
N LEU A 443 -11.15 16.99 -3.82
CA LEU A 443 -10.16 18.07 -3.77
C LEU A 443 -9.60 18.38 -5.17
N ALA A 444 -9.38 17.36 -6.01
CA ALA A 444 -8.91 17.54 -7.38
C ALA A 444 -9.94 18.20 -8.34
N ARG A 445 -11.25 18.07 -8.05
CA ARG A 445 -12.34 18.62 -8.89
C ARG A 445 -12.68 20.09 -8.59
N LYS A 446 -12.26 20.64 -7.44
CA LYS A 446 -12.46 22.07 -7.15
C LYS A 446 -11.55 22.85 -8.10
N PRO A 447 -12.11 23.65 -9.04
CA PRO A 447 -11.28 24.40 -9.96
C PRO A 447 -10.43 25.39 -9.18
N VAL A 448 -9.13 25.40 -9.47
CA VAL A 448 -8.29 26.57 -9.21
C VAL A 448 -8.97 27.72 -9.91
N ARG A 449 -9.70 28.58 -9.19
CA ARG A 449 -10.18 29.87 -9.74
C ARG A 449 -8.91 30.63 -10.08
N GLN A 450 -8.54 30.65 -11.36
CA GLN A 450 -7.56 31.59 -11.84
C GLN A 450 -8.09 32.98 -11.45
N GLY A 451 -7.36 33.65 -10.56
CA GLY A 451 -7.69 34.95 -10.08
C GLY A 451 -7.83 35.92 -11.26
N ALA A 452 -8.93 36.64 -11.26
CA ALA A 452 -9.11 37.83 -12.08
C ALA A 452 -8.22 38.97 -11.56
#